data_20d7d401e27752fc1696af46d11dd2f9
#
_entry.id   20d7d401e27752fc1696af46d11dd2f9
#
_cell.length_a   1.000
_cell.length_b   1.000
_cell.length_c   1.000
_cell.angle_alpha   90.00
_cell.angle_beta   90.00
_cell.angle_gamma   90.00
#
_symmetry.space_group_name_H-M   'P 1'
#
loop_
_entity.id
_entity.type
_entity.pdbx_description
1 polymer ?
#
loop_
_entity_poly.entity_id
_entity_poly.type
_entity_poly.pdbx_seq_one_letter_code
_entity_poly.pdbx_strand_id
1 'polypeptide(L)'
;MGLRKRLEIHNMQTAVACLNADLICLQEVRRVNHKEAANFTHWPELPQADFLAPPGYEAIYRTNAFTKHGEHGNALLSRYPVTAHSHEDMSDHRFEQRGLLHATMHVAGKNVHVVVVHLGLIAASRTRQLAQLSAYIERDIPRQDVVIVAGDFNSPIMPVRWAQTALGQSSTRKPLLHALNGHATFPSRLPLLQLDHVFARHATITSQHVPQGKDWARMSDHLPLVVELELQ
;
A
#
# COMPACT_ATOMS: atom_id res chain seq x y z
N MET A 1 32.18 -1.17 -12.86
CA MET A 1 31.24 -1.78 -13.85
C MET A 1 29.84 -1.50 -13.36
N GLY A 2 29.13 -0.55 -13.99
CA GLY A 2 27.76 -0.17 -13.59
C GLY A 2 26.79 -1.27 -13.96
N LEU A 3 26.07 -1.79 -12.97
CA LEU A 3 24.88 -2.60 -13.18
C LEU A 3 23.92 -1.80 -14.06
N ARG A 4 23.65 -2.26 -15.28
CA ARG A 4 22.67 -1.63 -16.17
C ARG A 4 21.33 -1.66 -15.44
N LYS A 5 20.84 -0.48 -15.05
CA LYS A 5 19.47 -0.30 -14.54
C LYS A 5 18.51 -0.86 -15.60
N ARG A 6 17.64 -1.76 -15.19
CA ARG A 6 16.64 -2.36 -16.06
C ARG A 6 15.30 -1.67 -15.82
N LEU A 7 14.56 -1.42 -16.87
CA LEU A 7 13.20 -0.93 -16.78
C LEU A 7 12.28 -2.14 -16.53
N GLU A 8 11.75 -2.25 -15.32
CA GLU A 8 10.89 -3.38 -14.91
C GLU A 8 9.40 -3.02 -14.89
N ILE A 9 9.02 -1.79 -15.23
CA ILE A 9 7.63 -1.31 -15.13
C ILE A 9 6.64 -2.11 -15.99
N HIS A 10 7.07 -2.57 -17.17
CA HIS A 10 6.24 -3.41 -18.05
C HIS A 10 6.02 -4.80 -17.49
N ASN A 11 7.05 -5.40 -16.87
CA ASN A 11 6.94 -6.66 -16.17
C ASN A 11 6.03 -6.53 -14.95
N MET A 12 6.14 -5.40 -14.24
CA MET A 12 5.27 -5.08 -13.09
C MET A 12 3.80 -4.94 -13.53
N GLN A 13 3.51 -4.29 -14.66
CA GLN A 13 2.15 -4.20 -15.21
C GLN A 13 1.54 -5.58 -15.42
N THR A 14 2.29 -6.48 -16.09
CA THR A 14 1.84 -7.85 -16.32
C THR A 14 1.63 -8.60 -15.00
N ALA A 15 2.57 -8.49 -14.07
CA ALA A 15 2.51 -9.16 -12.78
C ALA A 15 1.33 -8.66 -11.92
N VAL A 16 1.09 -7.35 -11.89
CA VAL A 16 -0.06 -6.73 -11.21
C VAL A 16 -1.37 -7.24 -11.79
N ALA A 17 -1.50 -7.30 -13.13
CA ALA A 17 -2.68 -7.86 -13.78
C ALA A 17 -2.91 -9.35 -13.44
N CYS A 18 -1.82 -10.14 -13.35
CA CYS A 18 -1.88 -11.56 -12.99
C CYS A 18 -2.33 -11.82 -11.55
N LEU A 19 -2.18 -10.87 -10.63
CA LEU A 19 -2.70 -10.99 -9.25
C LEU A 19 -4.22 -11.07 -9.23
N ASN A 20 -4.90 -10.50 -10.23
CA ASN A 20 -6.36 -10.46 -10.35
C ASN A 20 -7.07 -10.02 -9.06
N ALA A 21 -6.43 -9.14 -8.28
CA ALA A 21 -6.96 -8.62 -7.03
C ALA A 21 -7.97 -7.51 -7.31
N ASP A 22 -9.05 -7.43 -6.55
CA ASP A 22 -10.09 -6.41 -6.72
C ASP A 22 -9.60 -5.00 -6.39
N LEU A 23 -8.69 -4.90 -5.42
CA LEU A 23 -8.07 -3.67 -4.93
C LEU A 23 -6.55 -3.86 -4.88
N ILE A 24 -5.79 -2.89 -5.40
CA ILE A 24 -4.33 -2.93 -5.41
C ILE A 24 -3.81 -1.63 -4.82
N CYS A 25 -3.22 -1.72 -3.63
CA CYS A 25 -2.66 -0.59 -2.88
C CYS A 25 -1.17 -0.48 -3.18
N LEU A 26 -0.73 0.64 -3.72
CA LEU A 26 0.65 0.87 -4.14
C LEU A 26 1.26 2.06 -3.40
N GLN A 27 2.53 1.94 -3.04
CA GLN A 27 3.34 2.99 -2.42
C GLN A 27 4.50 3.39 -3.35
N GLU A 28 5.05 4.59 -3.14
CA GLU A 28 6.14 5.17 -3.94
C GLU A 28 5.87 5.26 -5.45
N VAL A 29 4.60 5.22 -5.83
CA VAL A 29 4.17 5.36 -7.22
C VAL A 29 4.52 6.76 -7.72
N ARG A 30 5.04 6.86 -8.93
CA ARG A 30 5.50 8.12 -9.53
C ARG A 30 4.52 8.57 -10.61
N ARG A 31 3.95 9.75 -10.43
CA ARG A 31 3.15 10.37 -11.48
C ARG A 31 4.06 10.93 -12.58
N VAL A 32 5.13 11.60 -12.17
CA VAL A 32 6.15 12.15 -13.07
C VAL A 32 7.53 11.75 -12.58
N ASN A 33 8.40 11.36 -13.52
CA ASN A 33 9.81 11.08 -13.27
C ASN A 33 10.65 11.44 -14.48
N HIS A 34 10.99 12.72 -14.60
CA HIS A 34 11.78 13.26 -15.74
C HIS A 34 13.13 12.58 -15.89
N LYS A 35 13.77 12.19 -14.78
CA LYS A 35 15.08 11.55 -14.80
C LYS A 35 15.03 10.16 -15.44
N GLU A 36 14.08 9.33 -15.03
CA GLU A 36 13.98 7.98 -15.58
C GLU A 36 13.40 8.01 -17.00
N ALA A 37 12.46 8.91 -17.30
CA ALA A 37 11.96 9.13 -18.65
C ALA A 37 13.08 9.48 -19.64
N ALA A 38 14.07 10.27 -19.21
CA ALA A 38 15.22 10.60 -20.05
C ALA A 38 16.23 9.43 -20.20
N ASN A 39 16.23 8.47 -19.26
CA ASN A 39 17.18 7.35 -19.24
C ASN A 39 16.69 6.10 -19.96
N PHE A 40 15.38 5.95 -20.20
CA PHE A 40 14.79 4.76 -20.78
C PHE A 40 13.94 5.05 -22.03
N THR A 41 14.27 4.41 -23.13
CA THR A 41 13.60 4.60 -24.44
C THR A 41 12.13 4.19 -24.42
N HIS A 42 11.75 3.26 -23.53
CA HIS A 42 10.38 2.72 -23.42
C HIS A 42 9.72 3.10 -22.10
N TRP A 43 10.05 4.28 -21.58
CA TRP A 43 9.37 4.82 -20.41
C TRP A 43 7.90 5.08 -20.74
N PRO A 44 6.93 4.62 -19.91
CA PRO A 44 5.52 4.87 -20.15
C PRO A 44 5.18 6.35 -20.19
N GLU A 45 4.35 6.78 -21.15
CA GLU A 45 3.85 8.16 -21.23
C GLU A 45 2.81 8.45 -20.13
N LEU A 46 2.05 7.42 -19.76
CA LEU A 46 1.05 7.52 -18.67
C LEU A 46 1.72 7.61 -17.29
N PRO A 47 1.09 8.29 -16.33
CA PRO A 47 1.45 8.17 -14.92
C PRO A 47 1.50 6.70 -14.49
N GLN A 48 2.40 6.35 -13.55
CA GLN A 48 2.60 4.94 -13.20
C GLN A 48 1.35 4.24 -12.68
N ALA A 49 0.49 4.93 -11.91
CA ALA A 49 -0.76 4.34 -11.43
C ALA A 49 -1.66 3.93 -12.60
N ASP A 50 -1.86 4.84 -13.57
CA ASP A 50 -2.69 4.59 -14.75
C ASP A 50 -2.07 3.50 -15.65
N PHE A 51 -0.75 3.51 -15.81
CA PHE A 51 -0.04 2.50 -16.59
C PHE A 51 -0.14 1.10 -15.98
N LEU A 52 -0.08 1.00 -14.64
CA LEU A 52 -0.14 -0.28 -13.93
C LEU A 52 -1.57 -0.81 -13.77
N ALA A 53 -2.59 0.04 -13.94
CA ALA A 53 -3.98 -0.35 -13.78
C ALA A 53 -4.39 -1.42 -14.82
N PRO A 54 -4.90 -2.58 -14.39
CA PRO A 54 -5.46 -3.55 -15.31
C PRO A 54 -6.67 -2.97 -16.07
N PRO A 55 -7.01 -3.49 -17.26
CA PRO A 55 -8.20 -3.04 -17.99
C PRO A 55 -9.45 -3.08 -17.12
N GLY A 56 -10.22 -1.98 -17.12
CA GLY A 56 -11.46 -1.84 -16.33
C GLY A 56 -11.26 -1.41 -14.88
N TYR A 57 -10.01 -1.17 -14.44
CA TYR A 57 -9.75 -0.60 -13.12
C TYR A 57 -9.69 0.92 -13.16
N GLU A 58 -10.16 1.53 -12.09
CA GLU A 58 -9.97 2.95 -11.81
C GLU A 58 -8.68 3.15 -11.02
N ALA A 59 -7.83 4.09 -11.46
CA ALA A 59 -6.58 4.44 -10.77
C ALA A 59 -6.75 5.76 -10.00
N ILE A 60 -6.61 5.72 -8.70
CA ILE A 60 -6.59 6.88 -7.82
C ILE A 60 -5.17 7.08 -7.31
N TYR A 61 -4.61 8.26 -7.52
CA TYR A 61 -3.27 8.63 -7.08
C TYR A 61 -3.29 9.91 -6.24
N ARG A 62 -2.46 9.95 -5.19
CA ARG A 62 -2.21 11.16 -4.39
C ARG A 62 -0.73 11.31 -4.09
N THR A 63 -0.20 12.50 -4.37
CA THR A 63 1.20 12.85 -4.14
C THR A 63 1.47 13.00 -2.65
N ASN A 64 2.49 12.32 -2.17
CA ASN A 64 3.01 12.49 -0.81
C ASN A 64 4.24 13.39 -0.80
N ALA A 65 5.11 13.28 -1.81
CA ALA A 65 6.38 13.97 -1.83
C ALA A 65 6.74 14.52 -3.21
N PHE A 66 7.29 15.74 -3.22
CA PHE A 66 7.89 16.36 -4.40
C PHE A 66 9.41 16.23 -4.35
N THR A 67 10.00 15.91 -5.48
CA THR A 67 11.45 15.77 -5.64
C THR A 67 11.97 16.65 -6.77
N LYS A 68 13.29 16.83 -6.87
CA LYS A 68 13.90 17.57 -7.98
C LYS A 68 13.53 17.03 -9.38
N HIS A 69 13.16 15.75 -9.47
CA HIS A 69 12.95 15.06 -10.76
C HIS A 69 11.50 14.60 -10.98
N GLY A 70 10.58 15.00 -10.13
CA GLY A 70 9.17 14.62 -10.21
C GLY A 70 8.53 14.48 -8.83
N GLU A 71 7.56 13.61 -8.72
CA GLU A 71 6.80 13.38 -7.50
C GLU A 71 6.54 11.87 -7.30
N HIS A 72 6.27 11.49 -6.07
CA HIS A 72 5.79 10.15 -5.75
C HIS A 72 4.75 10.17 -4.62
N GLY A 73 3.94 9.13 -4.58
CA GLY A 73 2.86 9.05 -3.61
C GLY A 73 2.25 7.67 -3.50
N ASN A 74 1.04 7.63 -2.95
CA ASN A 74 0.24 6.43 -2.84
C ASN A 74 -0.77 6.33 -3.98
N ALA A 75 -1.07 5.10 -4.41
CA ALA A 75 -2.13 4.83 -5.36
C ALA A 75 -3.01 3.67 -4.93
N LEU A 76 -4.25 3.70 -5.37
CA LEU A 76 -5.21 2.61 -5.32
C LEU A 76 -5.68 2.32 -6.75
N LEU A 77 -5.54 1.07 -7.18
CA LEU A 77 -6.19 0.57 -8.40
C LEU A 77 -7.40 -0.25 -7.96
N SER A 78 -8.57 0.10 -8.43
CA SER A 78 -9.84 -0.49 -7.99
C SER A 78 -10.64 -1.05 -9.15
N ARG A 79 -11.10 -2.30 -9.01
CA ARG A 79 -12.10 -2.90 -9.91
C ARG A 79 -13.49 -2.30 -9.69
N TYR A 80 -13.74 -1.76 -8.50
CA TYR A 80 -15.00 -1.11 -8.16
C TYR A 80 -14.93 0.38 -8.40
N PRO A 81 -16.01 1.03 -8.87
CA PRO A 81 -16.05 2.49 -8.99
C PRO A 81 -15.78 3.18 -7.66
N VAL A 82 -14.90 4.16 -7.67
CA VAL A 82 -14.57 4.98 -6.50
C VAL A 82 -15.52 6.17 -6.43
N THR A 83 -16.33 6.23 -5.37
CA THR A 83 -17.35 7.29 -5.19
C THR A 83 -16.78 8.57 -4.60
N ALA A 84 -15.74 8.47 -3.79
CA ALA A 84 -15.03 9.59 -3.20
C ALA A 84 -13.58 9.20 -2.84
N HIS A 85 -12.69 10.19 -2.82
CA HIS A 85 -11.35 9.98 -2.30
C HIS A 85 -10.79 11.27 -1.68
N SER A 86 -9.89 11.13 -0.72
CA SER A 86 -9.21 12.21 -0.03
C SER A 86 -7.74 11.87 0.24
N HIS A 87 -7.01 12.86 0.71
CA HIS A 87 -5.60 12.72 1.08
C HIS A 87 -5.35 13.54 2.34
N GLU A 88 -4.56 12.98 3.26
CA GLU A 88 -4.07 13.71 4.43
C GLU A 88 -2.55 13.59 4.51
N ASP A 89 -1.87 14.71 4.79
CA ASP A 89 -0.43 14.75 5.02
C ASP A 89 -0.12 14.12 6.38
N MET A 90 0.71 13.10 6.37
CA MET A 90 1.17 12.36 7.55
C MET A 90 2.66 12.61 7.82
N SER A 91 3.26 13.61 7.20
CA SER A 91 4.67 13.92 7.38
C SER A 91 4.94 14.37 8.82
N ASP A 92 5.88 13.71 9.48
CA ASP A 92 6.30 14.05 10.84
C ASP A 92 7.43 15.09 10.85
N HIS A 93 8.21 15.11 9.78
CA HIS A 93 9.30 16.07 9.58
C HIS A 93 9.58 16.29 8.08
N ARG A 94 10.22 17.43 7.77
CA ARG A 94 10.43 17.92 6.38
C ARG A 94 11.27 16.99 5.47
N PHE A 95 12.04 16.07 6.04
CA PHE A 95 12.94 15.20 5.26
C PHE A 95 12.28 13.91 4.82
N GLU A 96 11.12 13.58 5.35
CA GLU A 96 10.40 12.35 5.02
C GLU A 96 8.91 12.67 4.89
N GLN A 97 8.52 13.00 3.67
CA GLN A 97 7.13 13.29 3.35
C GLN A 97 6.33 12.00 3.23
N ARG A 98 5.22 11.92 3.93
CA ARG A 98 4.30 10.78 3.97
C ARG A 98 2.87 11.25 3.86
N GLY A 99 2.01 10.40 3.34
CA GLY A 99 0.58 10.71 3.20
C GLY A 99 -0.28 9.49 3.30
N LEU A 100 -1.54 9.74 3.59
CA LEU A 100 -2.62 8.79 3.57
C LEU A 100 -3.48 9.06 2.34
N LEU A 101 -3.76 8.04 1.54
CA LEU A 101 -4.78 8.05 0.51
C LEU A 101 -5.99 7.28 1.02
N HIS A 102 -7.14 7.93 1.10
CA HIS A 102 -8.41 7.29 1.43
C HIS A 102 -9.32 7.30 0.21
N ALA A 103 -9.94 6.17 -0.10
CA ALA A 103 -10.95 6.02 -1.14
C ALA A 103 -12.18 5.30 -0.58
N THR A 104 -13.35 5.70 -1.05
CA THR A 104 -14.64 5.11 -0.68
C THR A 104 -15.29 4.51 -1.91
N MET A 105 -15.88 3.34 -1.75
CA MET A 105 -16.59 2.62 -2.80
C MET A 105 -17.78 1.87 -2.21
N HIS A 106 -18.69 1.42 -3.07
CA HIS A 106 -19.82 0.60 -2.66
C HIS A 106 -19.65 -0.83 -3.19
N VAL A 107 -19.51 -1.80 -2.30
CA VAL A 107 -19.28 -3.20 -2.64
C VAL A 107 -20.26 -4.10 -1.91
N ALA A 108 -20.99 -4.93 -2.63
CA ALA A 108 -21.95 -5.88 -2.07
C ALA A 108 -22.95 -5.25 -1.07
N GLY A 109 -23.44 -4.04 -1.38
CA GLY A 109 -24.41 -3.33 -0.53
C GLY A 109 -23.80 -2.63 0.70
N LYS A 110 -22.47 -2.56 0.82
CA LYS A 110 -21.75 -1.93 1.93
C LYS A 110 -20.88 -0.78 1.47
N ASN A 111 -20.75 0.25 2.32
CA ASN A 111 -19.68 1.23 2.12
C ASN A 111 -18.35 0.64 2.56
N VAL A 112 -17.37 0.66 1.68
CA VAL A 112 -16.02 0.16 1.91
C VAL A 112 -15.05 1.32 1.78
N HIS A 113 -14.30 1.56 2.84
CA HIS A 113 -13.27 2.57 2.93
C HIS A 113 -11.89 1.90 2.85
N VAL A 114 -11.11 2.28 1.86
CA VAL A 114 -9.73 1.79 1.67
C VAL A 114 -8.76 2.91 1.99
N VAL A 115 -7.88 2.67 2.95
CA VAL A 115 -6.86 3.63 3.40
C VAL A 115 -5.49 3.07 3.05
N VAL A 116 -4.81 3.71 2.11
CA VAL A 116 -3.44 3.33 1.69
C VAL A 116 -2.44 4.20 2.41
N VAL A 117 -1.50 3.58 3.12
CA VAL A 117 -0.47 4.26 3.90
C VAL A 117 0.94 3.84 3.50
N HIS A 118 1.89 4.75 3.73
CA HIS A 118 3.32 4.46 3.76
C HIS A 118 3.91 5.24 4.92
N LEU A 119 4.26 4.55 6.01
CA LEU A 119 4.74 5.18 7.24
C LEU A 119 6.25 5.44 7.19
N GLY A 120 6.73 6.26 8.11
CA GLY A 120 8.12 6.68 8.19
C GLY A 120 9.07 5.59 8.69
N LEU A 121 10.35 5.75 8.40
CA LEU A 121 11.43 4.83 8.83
C LEU A 121 11.76 4.96 10.32
N ILE A 122 11.47 6.12 10.94
CA ILE A 122 11.79 6.40 12.35
C ILE A 122 10.66 5.92 13.25
N ALA A 123 10.97 5.10 14.27
CA ALA A 123 9.97 4.53 15.16
C ALA A 123 9.08 5.57 15.88
N ALA A 124 9.68 6.69 16.33
CA ALA A 124 8.93 7.76 16.95
C ALA A 124 7.97 8.46 15.98
N SER A 125 8.36 8.64 14.71
CA SER A 125 7.50 9.17 13.65
C SER A 125 6.33 8.21 13.38
N ARG A 126 6.59 6.90 13.27
CA ARG A 126 5.53 5.89 13.11
C ARG A 126 4.52 5.90 14.24
N THR A 127 4.97 6.10 15.50
CA THR A 127 4.04 6.20 16.64
C THR A 127 3.07 7.35 16.47
N ARG A 128 3.57 8.55 16.08
CA ARG A 128 2.72 9.72 15.83
C ARG A 128 1.81 9.53 14.61
N GLN A 129 2.33 8.97 13.54
CA GLN A 129 1.57 8.66 12.32
C GLN A 129 0.45 7.63 12.57
N LEU A 130 0.68 6.60 13.40
CA LEU A 130 -0.36 5.66 13.79
C LEU A 130 -1.44 6.31 14.66
N ALA A 131 -1.08 7.25 15.54
CA ALA A 131 -2.06 8.04 16.30
C ALA A 131 -2.88 8.95 15.37
N GLN A 132 -2.24 9.60 14.39
CA GLN A 132 -2.91 10.42 13.38
C GLN A 132 -3.85 9.57 12.52
N LEU A 133 -3.42 8.37 12.09
CA LEU A 133 -4.24 7.42 11.35
C LEU A 133 -5.48 7.00 12.15
N SER A 134 -5.34 6.74 13.45
CA SER A 134 -6.50 6.45 14.31
C SER A 134 -7.46 7.61 14.37
N ALA A 135 -6.96 8.83 14.59
CA ALA A 135 -7.78 10.04 14.65
C ALA A 135 -8.51 10.31 13.32
N TYR A 136 -7.81 10.06 12.19
CA TYR A 136 -8.42 10.15 10.85
C TYR A 136 -9.58 9.17 10.70
N ILE A 137 -9.36 7.88 11.01
CA ILE A 137 -10.40 6.85 10.90
C ILE A 137 -11.61 7.18 11.78
N GLU A 138 -11.39 7.65 13.00
CA GLU A 138 -12.48 8.02 13.91
C GLU A 138 -13.26 9.24 13.46
N ARG A 139 -12.60 10.21 12.84
CA ARG A 139 -13.19 11.46 12.37
C ARG A 139 -13.95 11.30 11.07
N ASP A 140 -13.37 10.58 10.09
CA ASP A 140 -13.82 10.62 8.69
C ASP A 140 -14.55 9.36 8.23
N ILE A 141 -14.50 8.25 9.01
CA ILE A 141 -15.10 6.99 8.60
C ILE A 141 -16.16 6.53 9.60
N PRO A 142 -17.44 6.40 9.18
CA PRO A 142 -18.52 5.92 10.06
C PRO A 142 -18.16 4.58 10.71
N ARG A 143 -18.53 4.43 11.99
CA ARG A 143 -18.16 3.23 12.78
C ARG A 143 -18.70 1.93 12.24
N GLN A 144 -19.88 1.99 11.57
CA GLN A 144 -20.56 0.82 10.98
C GLN A 144 -19.98 0.40 9.63
N ASP A 145 -19.17 1.25 8.97
CA ASP A 145 -18.68 0.99 7.63
C ASP A 145 -17.44 0.09 7.65
N VAL A 146 -17.25 -0.63 6.56
CA VAL A 146 -16.07 -1.47 6.37
C VAL A 146 -14.85 -0.60 6.16
N VAL A 147 -13.77 -0.91 6.87
CA VAL A 147 -12.46 -0.24 6.70
C VAL A 147 -11.41 -1.27 6.35
N ILE A 148 -10.65 -0.99 5.32
CA ILE A 148 -9.43 -1.72 4.94
C ILE A 148 -8.27 -0.75 5.01
N VAL A 149 -7.27 -1.02 5.83
CA VAL A 149 -6.02 -0.25 5.91
C VAL A 149 -4.90 -1.11 5.37
N ALA A 150 -4.23 -0.65 4.32
CA ALA A 150 -3.19 -1.41 3.64
C ALA A 150 -1.97 -0.53 3.32
N GLY A 151 -0.79 -1.13 3.33
CA GLY A 151 0.43 -0.45 2.89
C GLY A 151 1.69 -0.88 3.63
N ASP A 152 2.76 -0.10 3.40
CA ASP A 152 4.04 -0.24 4.07
C ASP A 152 4.05 0.54 5.39
N PHE A 153 4.06 -0.20 6.48
CA PHE A 153 4.11 0.35 7.84
C PHE A 153 5.55 0.51 8.37
N ASN A 154 6.54 0.07 7.62
CA ASN A 154 7.95 0.10 8.01
C ASN A 154 8.24 -0.52 9.39
N SER A 155 7.37 -1.46 9.84
CA SER A 155 7.49 -2.12 11.13
C SER A 155 6.73 -3.45 11.16
N PRO A 156 7.34 -4.53 11.64
CA PRO A 156 6.66 -5.83 11.72
C PRO A 156 5.73 -5.97 12.94
N ILE A 157 5.88 -5.15 13.99
CA ILE A 157 5.20 -5.35 15.27
C ILE A 157 4.22 -4.23 15.64
N MET A 158 4.62 -2.97 15.43
CA MET A 158 3.82 -1.81 15.84
C MET A 158 2.42 -1.78 15.22
N PRO A 159 2.26 -2.06 13.90
CA PRO A 159 0.95 -2.00 13.25
C PRO A 159 -0.02 -3.05 13.80
N VAL A 160 0.47 -4.23 14.15
CA VAL A 160 -0.36 -5.30 14.71
C VAL A 160 -0.96 -4.89 16.05
N ARG A 161 -0.17 -4.26 16.93
CA ARG A 161 -0.65 -3.71 18.22
C ARG A 161 -1.64 -2.56 18.01
N TRP A 162 -1.34 -1.69 17.05
CA TRP A 162 -2.22 -0.59 16.68
C TRP A 162 -3.59 -1.09 16.18
N ALA A 163 -3.62 -2.07 15.28
CA ALA A 163 -4.87 -2.60 14.72
C ALA A 163 -5.77 -3.25 15.76
N GLN A 164 -5.19 -3.86 16.80
CA GLN A 164 -5.95 -4.43 17.93
C GLN A 164 -6.75 -3.34 18.68
N THR A 165 -6.18 -2.16 18.84
CA THR A 165 -6.82 -1.06 19.56
C THR A 165 -7.70 -0.18 18.67
N ALA A 166 -7.20 0.20 17.50
CA ALA A 166 -7.86 1.17 16.62
C ALA A 166 -8.98 0.57 15.77
N LEU A 167 -8.86 -0.70 15.36
CA LEU A 167 -9.83 -1.38 14.49
C LEU A 167 -10.61 -2.50 15.19
N GLY A 168 -10.38 -2.72 16.48
CA GLY A 168 -11.04 -3.80 17.22
C GLY A 168 -10.67 -5.21 16.75
N GLN A 169 -9.55 -5.36 16.03
CA GLN A 169 -9.10 -6.67 15.55
C GLN A 169 -8.67 -7.56 16.73
N SER A 170 -9.40 -8.63 16.93
CA SER A 170 -8.99 -9.68 17.88
C SER A 170 -7.95 -10.57 17.22
N SER A 171 -6.68 -10.42 17.61
CA SER A 171 -5.64 -11.38 17.25
C SER A 171 -5.39 -12.31 18.41
N THR A 172 -5.65 -13.60 18.22
CA THR A 172 -5.31 -14.65 19.18
C THR A 172 -3.81 -14.94 19.24
N ARG A 173 -3.04 -14.43 18.30
CA ARG A 173 -1.58 -14.59 18.22
C ARG A 173 -0.85 -13.42 18.87
N LYS A 174 0.22 -13.73 19.61
CA LYS A 174 1.12 -12.70 20.13
C LYS A 174 1.73 -11.91 18.95
N PRO A 175 1.82 -10.57 19.01
CA PRO A 175 2.33 -9.74 17.90
C PRO A 175 3.70 -10.18 17.37
N LEU A 176 4.59 -10.65 18.24
CA LEU A 176 5.91 -11.18 17.84
C LEU A 176 5.81 -12.46 16.98
N LEU A 177 4.89 -13.39 17.34
CA LEU A 177 4.66 -14.61 16.55
C LEU A 177 4.01 -14.30 15.19
N HIS A 178 3.19 -13.25 15.11
CA HIS A 178 2.62 -12.78 13.86
C HIS A 178 3.73 -12.27 12.94
N ALA A 179 4.65 -11.46 13.45
CA ALA A 179 5.78 -10.91 12.69
C ALA A 179 6.78 -11.96 12.18
N LEU A 180 6.82 -13.14 12.82
CA LEU A 180 7.75 -14.23 12.45
C LEU A 180 7.11 -15.31 11.58
N ASN A 181 5.78 -15.28 11.36
CA ASN A 181 5.03 -16.38 10.76
C ASN A 181 4.73 -16.22 9.25
N GLY A 182 5.71 -15.87 8.44
CA GLY A 182 5.65 -16.35 7.07
C GLY A 182 5.13 -15.39 6.00
N HIS A 183 4.81 -14.13 6.32
CA HIS A 183 4.42 -13.13 5.30
C HIS A 183 5.48 -12.03 5.14
N ALA A 184 6.75 -12.41 5.23
CA ALA A 184 7.85 -11.48 5.04
C ALA A 184 7.83 -10.93 3.61
N THR A 185 7.85 -9.60 3.48
CA THR A 185 7.82 -8.89 2.21
C THR A 185 9.14 -8.22 1.88
N PHE A 186 9.99 -7.96 2.88
CA PHE A 186 11.24 -7.20 2.74
C PHE A 186 12.45 -7.93 3.34
N PRO A 187 13.64 -7.80 2.73
CA PRO A 187 13.86 -7.36 1.35
C PRO A 187 13.43 -8.45 0.35
N SER A 188 12.95 -8.06 -0.83
CA SER A 188 12.31 -8.97 -1.80
C SER A 188 13.18 -10.16 -2.23
N ARG A 189 14.52 -10.02 -2.23
CA ARG A 189 15.46 -11.08 -2.62
C ARG A 189 15.71 -12.12 -1.53
N LEU A 190 15.52 -11.73 -0.27
CA LEU A 190 15.65 -12.58 0.91
C LEU A 190 14.67 -12.08 1.97
N PRO A 191 13.38 -12.41 1.86
CA PRO A 191 12.34 -11.83 2.71
C PRO A 191 12.51 -12.32 4.16
N LEU A 192 12.75 -11.36 5.06
CA LEU A 192 12.97 -11.57 6.48
C LEU A 192 12.00 -10.81 7.37
N LEU A 193 11.49 -9.67 6.86
CA LEU A 193 10.61 -8.78 7.62
C LEU A 193 9.26 -8.61 6.93
N GLN A 194 8.19 -8.67 7.71
CA GLN A 194 6.87 -8.26 7.26
C GLN A 194 6.70 -6.77 7.55
N LEU A 195 6.87 -5.91 6.54
CA LEU A 195 6.70 -4.46 6.64
C LEU A 195 5.37 -4.02 6.07
N ASP A 196 4.83 -4.80 5.12
CA ASP A 196 3.55 -4.58 4.49
C ASP A 196 2.46 -5.32 5.25
N HIS A 197 1.36 -4.61 5.52
CA HIS A 197 0.24 -5.15 6.30
C HIS A 197 -1.09 -4.76 5.67
N VAL A 198 -2.08 -5.62 5.89
CA VAL A 198 -3.50 -5.32 5.63
C VAL A 198 -4.28 -5.59 6.91
N PHE A 199 -5.06 -4.61 7.32
CA PHE A 199 -5.96 -4.69 8.48
C PHE A 199 -7.37 -4.32 8.04
N ALA A 200 -8.37 -4.88 8.72
CA ALA A 200 -9.76 -4.59 8.39
C ALA A 200 -10.64 -4.43 9.64
N ARG A 201 -11.69 -3.63 9.53
CA ARG A 201 -12.83 -3.54 10.43
C ARG A 201 -14.07 -3.93 9.65
N HIS A 202 -14.97 -4.73 10.22
CA HIS A 202 -16.17 -5.30 9.57
C HIS A 202 -15.87 -6.11 8.29
N ALA A 203 -14.66 -6.71 8.24
CA ALA A 203 -14.29 -7.73 7.28
C ALA A 203 -13.32 -8.73 7.94
N THR A 204 -13.40 -9.97 7.51
CA THR A 204 -12.53 -11.05 8.00
C THR A 204 -11.47 -11.39 6.97
N ILE A 205 -10.20 -11.41 7.37
CA ILE A 205 -9.11 -11.91 6.54
C ILE A 205 -9.20 -13.44 6.53
N THR A 206 -9.48 -14.02 5.37
CA THR A 206 -9.64 -15.45 5.16
C THR A 206 -8.36 -16.12 4.70
N SER A 207 -7.55 -15.41 3.89
CA SER A 207 -6.24 -15.90 3.49
C SER A 207 -5.23 -14.76 3.31
N GLN A 208 -3.93 -15.11 3.42
CA GLN A 208 -2.81 -14.22 3.11
C GLN A 208 -1.69 -15.04 2.48
N HIS A 209 -1.06 -14.49 1.44
CA HIS A 209 0.16 -15.06 0.90
C HIS A 209 1.06 -13.99 0.27
N VAL A 210 2.34 -14.32 0.13
CA VAL A 210 3.35 -13.47 -0.50
C VAL A 210 3.87 -14.19 -1.74
N PRO A 211 3.54 -13.74 -2.96
CA PRO A 211 4.13 -14.25 -4.19
C PRO A 211 5.65 -14.11 -4.16
N GLN A 212 6.32 -15.18 -4.47
CA GLN A 212 7.78 -15.25 -4.43
C GLN A 212 8.37 -15.56 -5.81
N GLY A 213 9.67 -15.42 -5.92
CA GLY A 213 10.42 -15.76 -7.12
C GLY A 213 11.25 -14.60 -7.66
N LYS A 214 12.14 -14.95 -8.59
CA LYS A 214 13.14 -14.00 -9.14
C LYS A 214 12.49 -12.82 -9.86
N ASP A 215 11.33 -13.02 -10.47
CA ASP A 215 10.66 -11.98 -11.23
C ASP A 215 10.08 -10.92 -10.28
N TRP A 216 9.38 -11.32 -9.21
CA TRP A 216 8.92 -10.42 -8.17
C TRP A 216 10.07 -9.66 -7.51
N ALA A 217 11.15 -10.38 -7.14
CA ALA A 217 12.33 -9.80 -6.49
C ALA A 217 13.14 -8.82 -7.36
N ARG A 218 12.84 -8.72 -8.67
CA ARG A 218 13.47 -7.76 -9.59
C ARG A 218 12.66 -6.50 -9.78
N MET A 219 11.33 -6.56 -9.60
CA MET A 219 10.41 -5.47 -9.87
C MET A 219 10.37 -4.43 -8.74
N SER A 220 10.56 -4.88 -7.48
CA SER A 220 10.57 -4.03 -6.30
C SER A 220 11.51 -4.59 -5.24
N ASP A 221 11.92 -3.78 -4.28
CA ASP A 221 12.63 -4.20 -3.06
C ASP A 221 11.68 -4.79 -2.00
N HIS A 222 10.36 -4.64 -2.19
CA HIS A 222 9.32 -5.38 -1.46
C HIS A 222 8.65 -6.44 -2.35
N LEU A 223 8.20 -7.53 -1.75
CA LEU A 223 7.28 -8.49 -2.36
C LEU A 223 5.83 -8.07 -2.09
N PRO A 224 4.88 -8.36 -2.99
CA PRO A 224 3.48 -8.05 -2.75
C PRO A 224 2.89 -8.94 -1.66
N LEU A 225 2.05 -8.35 -0.80
CA LEU A 225 1.19 -9.08 0.13
C LEU A 225 -0.21 -9.19 -0.47
N VAL A 226 -0.66 -10.41 -0.74
CA VAL A 226 -2.00 -10.70 -1.25
C VAL A 226 -2.88 -11.18 -0.10
N VAL A 227 -4.07 -10.60 0.03
CA VAL A 227 -5.00 -10.87 1.12
C VAL A 227 -6.40 -11.05 0.57
N GLU A 228 -7.09 -12.10 1.00
CA GLU A 228 -8.51 -12.31 0.73
C GLU A 228 -9.32 -11.87 1.95
N LEU A 229 -10.41 -11.14 1.67
CA LEU A 229 -11.29 -10.58 2.68
C LEU A 229 -12.73 -11.00 2.42
N GLU A 230 -13.45 -11.36 3.48
CA GLU A 230 -14.90 -11.55 3.47
C GLU A 230 -15.56 -10.40 4.24
N LEU A 231 -16.46 -9.66 3.57
CA LEU A 231 -17.18 -8.53 4.18
C LEU A 231 -18.27 -9.07 5.14
N GLN A 232 -18.32 -8.54 6.35
CA GLN A 232 -19.30 -8.91 7.38
C GLN A 232 -20.57 -8.08 7.33
#